data_83ceb493dfa9aded3c81d3c259d71371
#
_entry.id   83ceb493dfa9aded3c81d3c259d71371
#
_cell.length_a   1.000
_cell.length_b   1.000
_cell.length_c   1.000
_cell.angle_alpha   90.00
_cell.angle_beta   90.00
_cell.angle_gamma   90.00
#
_symmetry.space_group_name_H-M   'P 1'
#
loop_
_entity.id
_entity.type
_entity.pdbx_description
1 polymer ?
#
loop_
_entity_poly.entity_id
_entity_poly.type
_entity_poly.pdbx_seq_one_letter_code
_entity_poly.pdbx_strand_id
1 'polypeptide(L)'
;MTDFTTVRCPELGDSYRAARLENGLTVLCCERPDRRGIYAVLAAGIGSATRDYLCGGRRRTLPAGTAHYLEHKLFAGKRGDAFELFAETGANANAYTSYDRTCYVFGANEQTERSLGILLDFVSDPYFTRANVDKERGIITEEMNMYLDSPDVRLLNEVLRMLYRVHPVRDEIVGTSASLAAITPELLYEGYHAFYRPANMVLAVAGRITAERVAELCRKHYRPALRGEAGRVLPAEEPDGVVCTRAVGSMAVSRRQFCIGFKERPIAGDRLRTELIFDLLCELICGESTDFYNELYDSGLINGSFFSDGFAGSGYFCTLFGGESDEPDRVLALLQERLAALRREGIDPDRLTEAIRSAWGDMVVSLDSNADIATALAYSSLKGYRIYDTFEALRTITADELQQTLLQSFDADRCCLYILNPIERS
;
A
#
# COMPACT_ATOMS: atom_id res chain seq x y z
N MET A 1 -16.27 19.32 22.90
CA MET A 1 -15.44 18.09 23.07
C MET A 1 -15.56 17.27 21.80
N THR A 2 -14.49 16.60 21.37
CA THR A 2 -14.58 15.66 20.23
C THR A 2 -15.37 14.43 20.68
N ASP A 3 -16.39 14.06 19.91
CA ASP A 3 -17.19 12.87 20.18
C ASP A 3 -16.51 11.64 19.53
N PHE A 4 -15.95 10.76 20.37
CA PHE A 4 -15.27 9.55 19.94
C PHE A 4 -16.20 8.34 20.02
N THR A 5 -16.31 7.61 18.94
CA THR A 5 -16.92 6.28 18.91
C THR A 5 -15.87 5.22 19.26
N THR A 6 -16.21 4.30 20.16
CA THR A 6 -15.34 3.13 20.44
C THR A 6 -15.67 1.98 19.50
N VAL A 7 -14.68 1.56 18.73
CA VAL A 7 -14.74 0.36 17.88
C VAL A 7 -14.06 -0.78 18.65
N ARG A 8 -14.76 -1.88 18.83
CA ARG A 8 -14.30 -3.02 19.65
C ARG A 8 -14.13 -4.27 18.82
N CYS A 9 -13.14 -5.06 19.19
CA CYS A 9 -12.95 -6.44 18.74
C CYS A 9 -13.06 -7.35 19.99
N PRO A 10 -14.24 -7.90 20.28
CA PRO A 10 -14.43 -8.77 21.46
C PRO A 10 -13.51 -9.98 21.45
N GLU A 11 -13.18 -10.48 20.26
CA GLU A 11 -12.33 -11.65 20.04
C GLU A 11 -10.90 -11.45 20.52
N LEU A 12 -10.37 -10.25 20.35
CA LEU A 12 -9.02 -9.87 20.78
C LEU A 12 -9.02 -9.21 22.17
N GLY A 13 -10.19 -8.84 22.70
CA GLY A 13 -10.28 -7.97 23.88
C GLY A 13 -9.71 -6.59 23.63
N ASP A 14 -9.59 -6.16 22.37
CA ASP A 14 -8.97 -4.90 21.95
C ASP A 14 -10.01 -3.89 21.45
N SER A 15 -9.63 -2.62 21.41
CA SER A 15 -10.49 -1.55 20.93
C SER A 15 -9.67 -0.33 20.53
N TYR A 16 -10.24 0.49 19.62
CA TYR A 16 -9.74 1.82 19.34
C TYR A 16 -10.86 2.86 19.36
N ARG A 17 -10.47 4.10 19.53
CA ARG A 17 -11.35 5.27 19.51
C ARG A 17 -11.25 5.95 18.14
N ALA A 18 -12.39 6.23 17.53
CA ALA A 18 -12.49 6.88 16.23
C ALA A 18 -13.32 8.15 16.28
N ALA A 19 -12.84 9.23 15.65
CA ALA A 19 -13.60 10.47 15.49
C ALA A 19 -13.24 11.16 14.18
N ARG A 20 -14.18 11.93 13.65
CA ARG A 20 -13.91 12.91 12.61
C ARG A 20 -13.93 14.30 13.22
N LEU A 21 -12.80 15.01 13.15
CA LEU A 21 -12.70 16.37 13.71
C LEU A 21 -13.49 17.38 12.87
N GLU A 22 -13.77 18.55 13.44
CA GLU A 22 -14.52 19.63 12.78
C GLU A 22 -13.90 20.10 11.45
N ASN A 23 -12.57 19.98 11.32
CA ASN A 23 -11.87 20.29 10.06
C ASN A 23 -11.95 19.17 9.02
N GLY A 24 -12.49 18.00 9.39
CA GLY A 24 -12.65 16.82 8.53
C GLY A 24 -11.58 15.74 8.68
N LEU A 25 -10.53 15.95 9.49
CA LEU A 25 -9.51 14.93 9.75
C LEU A 25 -10.11 13.74 10.49
N THR A 26 -9.88 12.54 9.99
CA THR A 26 -10.18 11.29 10.70
C THR A 26 -9.07 11.01 11.71
N VAL A 27 -9.43 10.79 12.96
CA VAL A 27 -8.49 10.43 14.04
C VAL A 27 -8.87 9.08 14.61
N LEU A 28 -7.92 8.16 14.61
CA LEU A 28 -8.02 6.82 15.16
C LEU A 28 -6.98 6.67 16.27
N CYS A 29 -7.38 6.24 17.44
CA CYS A 29 -6.48 6.10 18.59
C CYS A 29 -6.68 4.75 19.28
N CYS A 30 -5.66 3.89 19.23
CA CYS A 30 -5.60 2.67 20.00
C CYS A 30 -4.81 2.93 21.30
N GLU A 31 -5.56 3.12 22.39
CA GLU A 31 -4.98 3.43 23.70
C GLU A 31 -4.39 2.17 24.32
N ARG A 32 -3.07 2.12 24.48
CA ARG A 32 -2.32 1.00 25.06
C ARG A 32 -1.48 1.46 26.25
N PRO A 33 -2.08 1.64 27.44
CA PRO A 33 -1.40 2.19 28.62
C PRO A 33 -0.25 1.30 29.11
N ASP A 34 -0.31 0.00 28.85
CA ASP A 34 0.70 -0.99 29.25
C ASP A 34 1.89 -1.05 28.28
N ARG A 35 1.77 -0.49 27.10
CA ARG A 35 2.86 -0.39 26.12
C ARG A 35 3.65 0.89 26.32
N ARG A 36 4.98 0.84 26.11
CA ARG A 36 5.82 2.02 26.17
C ARG A 36 5.72 2.84 24.89
N GLY A 37 5.68 4.17 25.03
CA GLY A 37 5.73 5.09 23.90
C GLY A 37 4.45 5.11 23.06
N ILE A 38 4.57 5.73 21.89
CA ILE A 38 3.54 5.76 20.85
C ILE A 38 4.15 5.51 19.46
N TYR A 39 3.31 5.04 18.55
CA TYR A 39 3.56 5.13 17.11
C TYR A 39 2.41 5.89 16.46
N ALA A 40 2.73 6.78 15.52
CA ALA A 40 1.74 7.58 14.82
C ALA A 40 1.96 7.52 13.31
N VAL A 41 0.85 7.43 12.57
CA VAL A 41 0.78 7.46 11.10
C VAL A 41 -0.17 8.57 10.69
N LEU A 42 0.34 9.58 9.98
CA LEU A 42 -0.49 10.58 9.30
C LEU A 42 -0.47 10.26 7.81
N ALA A 43 -1.57 9.70 7.32
CA ALA A 43 -1.71 9.22 5.96
C ALA A 43 -2.58 10.17 5.12
N ALA A 44 -2.15 10.44 3.88
CA ALA A 44 -2.88 11.20 2.88
C ALA A 44 -3.30 10.27 1.73
N GLY A 45 -4.54 10.39 1.26
CA GLY A 45 -5.08 9.65 0.12
C GLY A 45 -4.58 10.21 -1.21
N ILE A 46 -3.26 10.22 -1.39
CA ILE A 46 -2.55 10.53 -2.62
C ILE A 46 -1.35 9.59 -2.74
N GLY A 47 -1.22 8.94 -3.89
CA GLY A 47 -0.07 8.09 -4.21
C GLY A 47 0.39 8.29 -5.64
N SER A 48 1.34 7.46 -6.09
CA SER A 48 1.94 7.58 -7.42
C SER A 48 0.94 7.38 -8.56
N ALA A 49 -0.12 6.59 -8.34
CA ALA A 49 -1.20 6.38 -9.32
C ALA A 49 -2.21 7.55 -9.38
N THR A 50 -2.08 8.57 -8.51
CA THR A 50 -2.89 9.79 -8.55
C THR A 50 -2.36 10.73 -9.63
N ARG A 51 -2.88 10.61 -10.85
CA ARG A 51 -2.43 11.40 -12.01
C ARG A 51 -3.51 12.39 -12.46
N ASP A 52 -4.57 11.89 -13.07
CA ASP A 52 -5.67 12.72 -13.53
C ASP A 52 -6.72 12.86 -12.41
N TYR A 53 -7.12 14.08 -12.13
CA TYR A 53 -8.09 14.36 -11.08
C TYR A 53 -8.95 15.57 -11.39
N LEU A 54 -10.10 15.66 -10.73
CA LEU A 54 -11.02 16.78 -10.77
C LEU A 54 -10.96 17.54 -9.45
N CYS A 55 -10.63 18.81 -9.49
CA CYS A 55 -10.61 19.68 -8.31
C CYS A 55 -11.21 21.04 -8.66
N GLY A 56 -12.20 21.49 -7.85
CA GLY A 56 -12.92 22.73 -8.14
C GLY A 56 -13.58 22.78 -9.51
N GLY A 57 -14.10 21.63 -9.99
CA GLY A 57 -14.75 21.50 -11.31
C GLY A 57 -13.78 21.50 -12.50
N ARG A 58 -12.46 21.49 -12.28
CA ARG A 58 -11.45 21.50 -13.35
C ARG A 58 -10.66 20.19 -13.36
N ARG A 59 -10.50 19.60 -14.55
CA ARG A 59 -9.58 18.48 -14.76
C ARG A 59 -8.13 18.98 -14.69
N ARG A 60 -7.30 18.23 -13.99
CA ARG A 60 -5.88 18.47 -13.75
C ARG A 60 -5.12 17.18 -13.91
N THR A 61 -3.82 17.29 -14.19
CA THR A 61 -2.91 16.14 -14.30
C THR A 61 -1.63 16.45 -13.55
N LEU A 62 -1.19 15.53 -12.68
CA LEU A 62 0.10 15.59 -12.02
C LEU A 62 1.14 14.79 -12.80
N PRO A 63 2.38 15.26 -12.94
CA PRO A 63 3.50 14.46 -13.44
C PRO A 63 3.71 13.19 -12.59
N ALA A 64 4.23 12.09 -13.17
CA ALA A 64 4.64 10.93 -12.41
C ALA A 64 5.71 11.32 -11.39
N GLY A 65 5.68 10.68 -10.21
CA GLY A 65 6.58 11.00 -9.10
C GLY A 65 6.14 12.17 -8.24
N THR A 66 5.06 12.91 -8.56
CA THR A 66 4.64 14.08 -7.76
C THR A 66 4.29 13.73 -6.32
N ALA A 67 3.64 12.60 -6.05
CA ALA A 67 3.30 12.17 -4.68
C ALA A 67 4.57 11.90 -3.86
N HIS A 68 5.53 11.17 -4.43
CA HIS A 68 6.82 10.90 -3.82
C HIS A 68 7.65 12.19 -3.62
N TYR A 69 7.62 13.08 -4.59
CA TYR A 69 8.26 14.39 -4.45
C TYR A 69 7.67 15.23 -3.31
N LEU A 70 6.35 15.21 -3.14
CA LEU A 70 5.66 15.87 -2.01
C LEU A 70 6.08 15.27 -0.67
N GLU A 71 6.24 13.95 -0.61
CA GLU A 71 6.73 13.25 0.58
C GLU A 71 8.06 13.83 1.03
N HIS A 72 9.09 13.85 0.15
CA HIS A 72 10.39 14.43 0.44
C HIS A 72 10.31 15.91 0.83
N LYS A 73 9.54 16.68 0.09
CA LYS A 73 9.52 18.14 0.27
C LYS A 73 8.85 18.62 1.53
N LEU A 74 7.94 17.86 2.11
CA LEU A 74 7.28 18.29 3.34
C LEU A 74 8.21 18.29 4.54
N PHE A 75 9.24 17.43 4.58
CA PHE A 75 10.24 17.47 5.66
C PHE A 75 11.06 18.76 5.70
N ALA A 76 11.25 19.43 4.56
CA ALA A 76 11.99 20.68 4.48
C ALA A 76 11.07 21.90 4.69
N GLY A 77 10.82 22.24 5.95
CA GLY A 77 9.94 23.33 6.35
C GLY A 77 10.63 24.69 6.50
N LYS A 78 9.85 25.75 6.74
CA LYS A 78 10.37 27.10 7.06
C LYS A 78 11.22 27.16 8.33
N ARG A 79 10.97 26.21 9.24
CA ARG A 79 11.64 26.14 10.56
C ARG A 79 12.85 25.21 10.57
N GLY A 80 13.27 24.71 9.43
CA GLY A 80 14.34 23.71 9.29
C GLY A 80 13.82 22.36 8.84
N ASP A 81 14.67 21.36 8.94
CA ASP A 81 14.37 19.97 8.60
C ASP A 81 13.58 19.29 9.74
N ALA A 82 12.45 18.65 9.41
CA ALA A 82 11.64 17.94 10.40
C ALA A 82 12.40 16.78 11.05
N PHE A 83 13.33 16.12 10.33
CA PHE A 83 14.16 15.06 10.91
C PHE A 83 15.04 15.57 12.05
N GLU A 84 15.60 16.80 11.95
CA GLU A 84 16.35 17.43 13.03
C GLU A 84 15.48 17.66 14.26
N LEU A 85 14.23 18.12 14.06
CA LEU A 85 13.27 18.32 15.15
C LEU A 85 12.88 17.00 15.83
N PHE A 86 12.72 15.92 15.08
CA PHE A 86 12.48 14.59 15.64
C PHE A 86 13.69 14.05 16.41
N ALA A 87 14.90 14.27 15.90
CA ALA A 87 16.13 13.88 16.59
C ALA A 87 16.24 14.53 17.97
N GLU A 88 15.83 15.80 18.14
CA GLU A 88 15.78 16.48 19.44
C GLU A 88 14.84 15.80 20.44
N THR A 89 13.81 15.09 19.98
CA THR A 89 12.85 14.36 20.83
C THR A 89 13.23 12.89 21.06
N GLY A 90 14.27 12.41 20.38
CA GLY A 90 14.64 11.00 20.37
C GLY A 90 13.64 10.11 19.62
N ALA A 91 12.78 10.69 18.78
CA ALA A 91 11.85 9.96 17.96
C ALA A 91 12.53 9.48 16.67
N ASN A 92 12.12 8.30 16.20
CA ASN A 92 12.47 7.78 14.88
C ASN A 92 11.32 8.09 13.91
N ALA A 93 11.57 8.96 12.94
CA ALA A 93 10.60 9.36 11.92
C ALA A 93 10.96 8.80 10.55
N ASN A 94 9.93 8.55 9.75
CA ASN A 94 10.06 8.12 8.36
C ASN A 94 8.85 8.56 7.54
N ALA A 95 8.92 8.41 6.22
CA ALA A 95 7.77 8.52 5.34
C ALA A 95 7.90 7.53 4.18
N TYR A 96 6.80 7.26 3.50
CA TYR A 96 6.80 6.44 2.28
C TYR A 96 5.58 6.74 1.43
N THR A 97 5.76 6.61 0.13
CA THR A 97 4.73 6.74 -0.89
C THR A 97 4.43 5.37 -1.50
N SER A 98 3.15 5.02 -1.59
CA SER A 98 2.65 3.87 -2.32
C SER A 98 1.86 4.34 -3.55
N TYR A 99 1.15 3.44 -4.21
CA TYR A 99 0.36 3.77 -5.40
C TYR A 99 -0.89 4.60 -5.08
N ASP A 100 -1.48 4.45 -3.89
CA ASP A 100 -2.74 5.07 -3.48
C ASP A 100 -2.63 6.02 -2.27
N ARG A 101 -1.47 6.07 -1.59
CA ARG A 101 -1.28 6.83 -0.36
C ARG A 101 0.14 7.30 -0.16
N THR A 102 0.28 8.35 0.66
CA THR A 102 1.56 8.81 1.22
C THR A 102 1.42 8.88 2.74
N CYS A 103 2.36 8.31 3.45
CA CYS A 103 2.33 8.19 4.91
C CYS A 103 3.55 8.86 5.53
N TYR A 104 3.33 9.61 6.60
CA TYR A 104 4.34 10.21 7.47
C TYR A 104 4.21 9.54 8.83
N VAL A 105 5.28 8.97 9.34
CA VAL A 105 5.25 8.13 10.53
C VAL A 105 6.33 8.51 11.52
N PHE A 106 6.07 8.27 12.80
CA PHE A 106 7.12 8.27 13.81
C PHE A 106 6.81 7.30 14.95
N GLY A 107 7.87 6.77 15.55
CA GLY A 107 7.82 6.05 16.82
C GLY A 107 8.64 6.80 17.88
N ALA A 108 8.09 6.96 19.08
CA ALA A 108 8.79 7.62 20.18
C ALA A 108 8.43 6.99 21.53
N ASN A 109 9.42 6.82 22.40
CA ASN A 109 9.23 6.35 23.78
C ASN A 109 9.12 7.49 24.79
N GLU A 110 9.69 8.66 24.46
CA GLU A 110 9.72 9.87 25.28
C GLU A 110 9.31 11.07 24.44
N GLN A 111 8.96 12.18 25.08
CA GLN A 111 8.51 13.40 24.40
C GLN A 111 7.45 13.15 23.30
N THR A 112 6.59 12.16 23.49
CA THR A 112 5.66 11.64 22.48
C THR A 112 4.70 12.72 21.97
N GLU A 113 4.21 13.59 22.85
CA GLU A 113 3.32 14.70 22.47
C GLU A 113 4.03 15.77 21.65
N ARG A 114 5.31 16.07 21.99
CA ARG A 114 6.11 17.01 21.20
C ARG A 114 6.36 16.45 19.81
N SER A 115 6.69 15.17 19.71
CA SER A 115 6.88 14.48 18.43
C SER A 115 5.60 14.45 17.59
N LEU A 116 4.43 14.19 18.20
CA LEU A 116 3.15 14.28 17.52
C LEU A 116 2.86 15.70 17.02
N GLY A 117 3.20 16.71 17.82
CA GLY A 117 3.11 18.12 17.41
C GLY A 117 3.98 18.41 16.18
N ILE A 118 5.22 17.92 16.15
CA ILE A 118 6.13 18.07 15.00
C ILE A 118 5.51 17.45 13.74
N LEU A 119 5.00 16.20 13.83
CA LEU A 119 4.32 15.53 12.71
C LEU A 119 3.20 16.39 12.12
N LEU A 120 2.31 16.87 12.99
CA LEU A 120 1.15 17.66 12.58
C LEU A 120 1.54 19.03 12.01
N ASP A 121 2.54 19.67 12.58
CA ASP A 121 3.03 21.00 12.15
C ASP A 121 3.65 20.90 10.74
N PHE A 122 4.60 20.00 10.52
CA PHE A 122 5.33 20.00 9.23
C PHE A 122 4.47 19.53 8.07
N VAL A 123 3.58 18.56 8.28
CA VAL A 123 2.68 18.11 7.20
C VAL A 123 1.65 19.18 6.84
N SER A 124 1.29 20.07 7.77
CA SER A 124 0.29 21.13 7.53
C SER A 124 0.85 22.48 7.09
N ASP A 125 2.17 22.69 7.07
CA ASP A 125 2.83 23.96 6.67
C ASP A 125 3.85 23.77 5.54
N PRO A 126 3.41 23.50 4.29
CA PRO A 126 4.30 23.24 3.16
C PRO A 126 5.16 24.47 2.82
N TYR A 127 6.41 24.22 2.46
CA TYR A 127 7.35 25.26 2.06
C TYR A 127 8.13 24.84 0.81
N PHE A 128 7.60 25.18 -0.36
CA PHE A 128 8.20 24.87 -1.65
C PHE A 128 8.71 26.13 -2.32
N THR A 129 10.02 26.22 -2.54
CA THR A 129 10.71 27.27 -3.29
C THR A 129 11.45 26.65 -4.46
N ARG A 130 11.76 27.44 -5.48
CA ARG A 130 12.54 26.97 -6.62
C ARG A 130 13.85 26.30 -6.17
N ALA A 131 14.58 26.95 -5.26
CA ALA A 131 15.87 26.47 -4.79
C ALA A 131 15.77 25.12 -4.06
N ASN A 132 14.77 24.96 -3.16
CA ASN A 132 14.65 23.70 -2.41
C ASN A 132 14.05 22.57 -3.25
N VAL A 133 13.21 22.88 -4.24
CA VAL A 133 12.70 21.89 -5.20
C VAL A 133 13.83 21.43 -6.13
N ASP A 134 14.62 22.34 -6.71
CA ASP A 134 15.72 21.96 -7.60
C ASP A 134 16.80 21.14 -6.86
N LYS A 135 17.08 21.42 -5.58
CA LYS A 135 17.98 20.60 -4.74
C LYS A 135 17.45 19.20 -4.56
N GLU A 136 16.17 19.04 -4.22
CA GLU A 136 15.55 17.75 -3.98
C GLU A 136 15.48 16.87 -5.21
N ARG A 137 15.31 17.48 -6.40
CA ARG A 137 15.32 16.75 -7.67
C ARG A 137 16.58 15.92 -7.85
N GLY A 138 17.74 16.45 -7.43
CA GLY A 138 19.00 15.70 -7.44
C GLY A 138 18.94 14.45 -6.55
N ILE A 139 18.47 14.62 -5.31
CA ILE A 139 18.36 13.52 -4.33
C ILE A 139 17.41 12.42 -4.83
N ILE A 140 16.22 12.81 -5.32
CA ILE A 140 15.24 11.84 -5.85
C ILE A 140 15.77 11.16 -7.12
N THR A 141 16.58 11.84 -7.93
CA THR A 141 17.20 11.22 -9.12
C THR A 141 18.22 10.15 -8.71
N GLU A 142 19.01 10.39 -7.67
CA GLU A 142 19.92 9.36 -7.13
C GLU A 142 19.15 8.18 -6.54
N GLU A 143 18.08 8.44 -5.81
CA GLU A 143 17.20 7.38 -5.29
C GLU A 143 16.52 6.58 -6.42
N MET A 144 16.05 7.22 -7.47
CA MET A 144 15.53 6.55 -8.66
C MET A 144 16.57 5.60 -9.26
N ASN A 145 17.83 6.02 -9.34
CA ASN A 145 18.90 5.14 -9.84
C ASN A 145 19.12 3.92 -8.93
N MET A 146 19.02 4.10 -7.60
CA MET A 146 19.10 2.96 -6.65
C MET A 146 17.95 1.96 -6.86
N TYR A 147 16.73 2.43 -7.10
CA TYR A 147 15.59 1.54 -7.39
C TYR A 147 15.75 0.77 -8.71
N LEU A 148 16.40 1.37 -9.72
CA LEU A 148 16.70 0.68 -10.98
C LEU A 148 17.63 -0.53 -10.78
N ASP A 149 18.42 -0.53 -9.69
CA ASP A 149 19.33 -1.63 -9.31
C ASP A 149 18.67 -2.66 -8.37
N SER A 150 17.38 -2.49 -8.03
CA SER A 150 16.63 -3.45 -7.20
C SER A 150 15.89 -4.47 -8.08
N PRO A 151 16.19 -5.78 -7.97
CA PRO A 151 15.52 -6.81 -8.73
C PRO A 151 14.01 -6.89 -8.45
N ASP A 152 13.59 -6.79 -7.20
CA ASP A 152 12.19 -6.87 -6.80
C ASP A 152 11.36 -5.70 -7.37
N VAL A 153 11.91 -4.48 -7.30
CA VAL A 153 11.29 -3.29 -7.90
C VAL A 153 11.20 -3.45 -9.42
N ARG A 154 12.25 -3.98 -10.05
CA ARG A 154 12.26 -4.26 -11.48
C ARG A 154 11.20 -5.27 -11.88
N LEU A 155 11.09 -6.39 -11.16
CA LEU A 155 10.07 -7.42 -11.40
C LEU A 155 8.66 -6.84 -11.32
N LEU A 156 8.34 -6.14 -10.23
CA LEU A 156 7.02 -5.54 -10.04
C LEU A 156 6.69 -4.52 -11.13
N ASN A 157 7.59 -3.57 -11.42
CA ASN A 157 7.35 -2.53 -12.41
C ASN A 157 7.15 -3.11 -13.82
N GLU A 158 7.95 -4.11 -14.23
CA GLU A 158 7.80 -4.70 -15.55
C GLU A 158 6.50 -5.51 -15.67
N VAL A 159 6.11 -6.26 -14.62
CA VAL A 159 4.82 -6.98 -14.63
C VAL A 159 3.66 -5.99 -14.70
N LEU A 160 3.69 -4.90 -13.93
CA LEU A 160 2.65 -3.87 -14.00
C LEU A 160 2.58 -3.20 -15.39
N ARG A 161 3.73 -2.98 -16.07
CA ARG A 161 3.77 -2.48 -17.46
C ARG A 161 3.21 -3.47 -18.46
N MET A 162 3.38 -4.78 -18.20
CA MET A 162 2.82 -5.84 -19.04
C MET A 162 1.31 -6.00 -18.84
N LEU A 163 0.81 -5.80 -17.61
CA LEU A 163 -0.60 -5.92 -17.27
C LEU A 163 -1.40 -4.68 -17.70
N TYR A 164 -0.87 -3.47 -17.49
CA TYR A 164 -1.62 -2.22 -17.67
C TYR A 164 -1.08 -1.38 -18.82
N ARG A 165 -2.01 -0.90 -19.67
CA ARG A 165 -1.68 -0.06 -20.84
C ARG A 165 -1.75 1.43 -20.54
N VAL A 166 -2.75 1.85 -19.79
CA VAL A 166 -3.10 3.26 -19.56
C VAL A 166 -3.07 3.61 -18.07
N HIS A 167 -3.45 2.65 -17.21
CA HIS A 167 -3.56 2.93 -15.77
C HIS A 167 -2.21 3.35 -15.17
N PRO A 168 -2.16 4.44 -14.36
CA PRO A 168 -0.91 4.96 -13.79
C PRO A 168 -0.16 4.01 -12.84
N VAL A 169 -0.77 2.92 -12.41
CA VAL A 169 -0.09 1.87 -11.62
C VAL A 169 1.11 1.27 -12.36
N ARG A 170 1.16 1.36 -13.68
CA ARG A 170 2.28 0.93 -14.52
C ARG A 170 3.53 1.82 -14.41
N ASP A 171 3.37 3.03 -13.88
CA ASP A 171 4.45 4.01 -13.75
C ASP A 171 5.20 3.80 -12.42
N GLU A 172 6.48 4.06 -12.41
CA GLU A 172 7.30 3.99 -11.20
C GLU A 172 6.86 5.01 -10.15
N ILE A 173 6.89 4.63 -8.88
CA ILE A 173 6.49 5.51 -7.76
C ILE A 173 7.32 6.79 -7.74
N VAL A 174 8.62 6.67 -7.95
CA VAL A 174 9.56 7.79 -7.99
C VAL A 174 9.45 8.65 -9.25
N GLY A 175 8.73 8.18 -10.28
CA GLY A 175 8.63 8.82 -11.57
C GLY A 175 9.79 8.51 -12.51
N THR A 176 10.01 9.36 -13.50
CA THR A 176 11.09 9.29 -14.47
C THR A 176 11.89 10.60 -14.50
N SER A 177 13.12 10.59 -15.02
CA SER A 177 13.90 11.82 -15.16
C SER A 177 13.14 12.94 -15.89
N ALA A 178 12.36 12.59 -16.92
CA ALA A 178 11.54 13.55 -17.67
C ALA A 178 10.38 14.11 -16.83
N SER A 179 9.68 13.26 -16.08
CA SER A 179 8.57 13.71 -15.21
C SER A 179 9.07 14.53 -14.03
N LEU A 180 10.20 14.14 -13.41
CA LEU A 180 10.84 14.89 -12.33
C LEU A 180 11.28 16.28 -12.78
N ALA A 181 11.80 16.41 -14.01
CA ALA A 181 12.19 17.72 -14.58
C ALA A 181 10.98 18.66 -14.78
N ALA A 182 9.79 18.11 -14.98
CA ALA A 182 8.56 18.88 -15.14
C ALA A 182 7.94 19.35 -13.81
N ILE A 183 8.38 18.80 -12.65
CA ILE A 183 7.84 19.17 -11.34
C ILE A 183 8.40 20.52 -10.91
N THR A 184 7.49 21.46 -10.61
CA THR A 184 7.79 22.81 -10.14
C THR A 184 7.17 23.07 -8.77
N PRO A 185 7.58 24.13 -8.03
CA PRO A 185 6.91 24.51 -6.78
C PRO A 185 5.40 24.68 -6.94
N GLU A 186 4.94 25.28 -8.04
CA GLU A 186 3.53 25.52 -8.33
C GLU A 186 2.75 24.21 -8.48
N LEU A 187 3.32 23.22 -9.17
CA LEU A 187 2.73 21.89 -9.31
C LEU A 187 2.70 21.14 -7.98
N LEU A 188 3.74 21.26 -7.15
CA LEU A 188 3.74 20.67 -5.80
C LEU A 188 2.66 21.32 -4.91
N TYR A 189 2.54 22.66 -4.93
CA TYR A 189 1.44 23.33 -4.23
C TYR A 189 0.08 22.93 -4.79
N GLU A 190 -0.07 22.74 -6.09
CA GLU A 190 -1.32 22.28 -6.71
C GLU A 190 -1.71 20.89 -6.18
N GLY A 191 -0.80 19.91 -6.20
CA GLY A 191 -1.02 18.56 -5.66
C GLY A 191 -1.30 18.57 -4.16
N TYR A 192 -0.49 19.33 -3.39
CA TYR A 192 -0.70 19.49 -1.97
C TYR A 192 -2.09 20.08 -1.67
N HIS A 193 -2.47 21.16 -2.33
CA HIS A 193 -3.77 21.80 -2.13
C HIS A 193 -4.96 20.94 -2.58
N ALA A 194 -4.76 20.02 -3.51
CA ALA A 194 -5.80 19.10 -3.93
C ALA A 194 -6.00 17.97 -2.93
N PHE A 195 -4.93 17.39 -2.36
CA PHE A 195 -5.02 16.11 -1.66
C PHE A 195 -4.67 16.15 -0.18
N TYR A 196 -3.84 17.11 0.30
CA TYR A 196 -3.52 17.25 1.74
C TYR A 196 -4.60 18.05 2.46
N ARG A 197 -5.85 17.68 2.22
CA ARG A 197 -7.00 18.24 2.90
C ARG A 197 -7.42 17.32 4.05
N PRO A 198 -7.82 17.87 5.21
CA PRO A 198 -8.18 17.03 6.35
C PRO A 198 -9.18 15.92 6.03
N ALA A 199 -10.14 16.19 5.14
CA ALA A 199 -11.14 15.20 4.73
C ALA A 199 -10.58 14.00 3.93
N ASN A 200 -9.35 14.12 3.41
CA ASN A 200 -8.62 13.08 2.68
C ASN A 200 -7.45 12.52 3.49
N MET A 201 -7.40 12.81 4.80
CA MET A 201 -6.29 12.41 5.65
C MET A 201 -6.79 11.65 6.88
N VAL A 202 -5.96 10.72 7.34
CA VAL A 202 -6.18 9.90 8.51
C VAL A 202 -4.97 10.01 9.42
N LEU A 203 -5.20 10.35 10.70
CA LEU A 203 -4.21 10.23 11.75
C LEU A 203 -4.56 8.98 12.59
N ALA A 204 -3.68 7.98 12.57
CA ALA A 204 -3.77 6.84 13.46
C ALA A 204 -2.63 6.88 14.49
N VAL A 205 -2.97 6.70 15.76
CA VAL A 205 -2.00 6.69 16.86
C VAL A 205 -2.24 5.47 17.74
N ALA A 206 -1.19 4.74 18.07
CA ALA A 206 -1.27 3.63 19.01
C ALA A 206 -0.21 3.78 20.11
N GLY A 207 -0.57 3.44 21.36
CA GLY A 207 0.35 3.45 22.49
C GLY A 207 -0.18 4.18 23.71
N ARG A 208 0.74 4.69 24.53
CA ARG A 208 0.43 5.34 25.82
C ARG A 208 0.02 6.79 25.64
N ILE A 209 -1.14 7.02 25.07
CA ILE A 209 -1.78 8.33 24.88
C ILE A 209 -3.29 8.13 24.81
N THR A 210 -4.07 9.12 25.28
CA THR A 210 -5.54 9.08 25.19
C THR A 210 -6.03 9.74 23.91
N ALA A 211 -7.18 9.30 23.41
CA ALA A 211 -7.82 9.87 22.22
C ALA A 211 -8.14 11.37 22.38
N GLU A 212 -8.56 11.78 23.59
CA GLU A 212 -8.83 13.19 23.93
C GLU A 212 -7.55 14.03 23.77
N ARG A 213 -6.41 13.50 24.24
CA ARG A 213 -5.13 14.19 24.14
C ARG A 213 -4.66 14.29 22.69
N VAL A 214 -4.82 13.22 21.89
CA VAL A 214 -4.55 13.27 20.44
C VAL A 214 -5.39 14.37 19.78
N ALA A 215 -6.71 14.42 20.05
CA ALA A 215 -7.59 15.44 19.48
C ALA A 215 -7.21 16.86 19.91
N GLU A 216 -6.76 17.05 21.15
CA GLU A 216 -6.25 18.34 21.63
C GLU A 216 -5.01 18.78 20.86
N LEU A 217 -4.04 17.87 20.67
CA LEU A 217 -2.83 18.13 19.89
C LEU A 217 -3.14 18.42 18.42
N CYS A 218 -4.11 17.70 17.81
CA CYS A 218 -4.59 18.02 16.47
C CYS A 218 -5.16 19.44 16.38
N ARG A 219 -5.99 19.87 17.33
CA ARG A 219 -6.53 21.23 17.34
C ARG A 219 -5.45 22.29 17.50
N LYS A 220 -4.39 21.99 18.24
CA LYS A 220 -3.29 22.92 18.50
C LYS A 220 -2.32 23.03 17.33
N HIS A 221 -1.94 21.91 16.75
CA HIS A 221 -0.82 21.79 15.79
C HIS A 221 -1.28 21.63 14.35
N TYR A 222 -2.34 20.82 14.08
CA TYR A 222 -2.78 20.58 12.72
C TYR A 222 -3.66 21.72 12.19
N ARG A 223 -3.04 22.65 11.46
CA ARG A 223 -3.67 23.87 10.96
C ARG A 223 -3.56 23.99 9.44
N PRO A 224 -4.17 23.06 8.67
CA PRO A 224 -4.11 23.13 7.22
C PRO A 224 -4.83 24.41 6.74
N ALA A 225 -4.21 25.10 5.76
CA ALA A 225 -4.77 26.30 5.17
C ALA A 225 -6.07 26.04 4.39
N LEU A 226 -6.32 24.81 4.00
CA LEU A 226 -7.39 24.41 3.11
C LEU A 226 -8.43 23.52 3.79
N ARG A 227 -9.68 23.85 3.55
CA ARG A 227 -10.86 23.07 3.98
C ARG A 227 -11.65 22.65 2.73
N GLY A 228 -12.57 21.71 2.91
CA GLY A 228 -13.46 21.24 1.85
C GLY A 228 -13.02 19.91 1.25
N GLU A 229 -13.65 19.52 0.13
CA GLU A 229 -13.41 18.24 -0.52
C GLU A 229 -12.03 18.16 -1.17
N ALA A 230 -11.44 16.98 -1.11
CA ALA A 230 -10.20 16.68 -1.82
C ALA A 230 -10.41 16.58 -3.33
N GLY A 231 -9.34 16.62 -4.08
CA GLY A 231 -9.37 16.27 -5.50
C GLY A 231 -9.88 14.83 -5.69
N ARG A 232 -10.81 14.65 -6.63
CA ARG A 232 -11.32 13.33 -6.99
C ARG A 232 -10.50 12.75 -8.13
N VAL A 233 -9.81 11.66 -7.88
CA VAL A 233 -9.05 10.93 -8.92
C VAL A 233 -10.02 10.47 -10.01
N LEU A 234 -9.63 10.67 -11.26
CA LEU A 234 -10.40 10.21 -12.42
C LEU A 234 -9.97 8.79 -12.78
N PRO A 235 -10.93 7.89 -13.07
CA PRO A 235 -10.60 6.54 -13.49
C PRO A 235 -9.86 6.57 -14.84
N ALA A 236 -8.86 5.70 -14.99
CA ALA A 236 -8.25 5.43 -16.28
C ALA A 236 -9.18 4.52 -17.11
N GLU A 237 -9.27 4.79 -18.40
CA GLU A 237 -9.96 3.90 -19.36
C GLU A 237 -9.02 2.76 -19.75
N GLU A 238 -8.82 1.83 -18.82
CA GLU A 238 -7.89 0.72 -18.97
C GLU A 238 -8.53 -0.43 -19.76
N PRO A 239 -7.92 -0.90 -20.87
CA PRO A 239 -8.42 -2.06 -21.61
C PRO A 239 -8.35 -3.36 -20.79
N ASP A 240 -9.26 -4.30 -21.04
CA ASP A 240 -9.32 -5.59 -20.32
C ASP A 240 -8.09 -6.47 -20.58
N GLY A 241 -7.55 -6.47 -21.79
CA GLY A 241 -6.39 -7.29 -22.16
C GLY A 241 -5.08 -6.79 -21.59
N VAL A 242 -4.08 -7.66 -21.53
CA VAL A 242 -2.70 -7.32 -21.16
C VAL A 242 -1.96 -6.67 -22.35
N VAL A 243 -0.87 -5.99 -22.06
CA VAL A 243 -0.01 -5.36 -23.07
C VAL A 243 0.88 -6.38 -23.75
N CYS A 244 1.39 -7.33 -22.96
CA CYS A 244 2.31 -8.37 -23.38
C CYS A 244 2.17 -9.57 -22.45
N THR A 245 2.18 -10.79 -23.00
CA THR A 245 2.02 -12.02 -22.22
C THR A 245 3.35 -12.57 -21.71
N ARG A 246 4.49 -12.23 -22.37
CA ARG A 246 5.81 -12.71 -21.93
C ARG A 246 6.89 -11.69 -22.26
N ALA A 247 7.74 -11.40 -21.29
CA ALA A 247 8.93 -10.58 -21.50
C ALA A 247 10.11 -11.11 -20.66
N VAL A 248 11.33 -10.77 -21.07
CA VAL A 248 12.57 -11.19 -20.42
C VAL A 248 13.50 -9.99 -20.30
N GLY A 249 14.08 -9.83 -19.13
CA GLY A 249 15.15 -8.88 -18.85
C GLY A 249 16.39 -9.56 -18.30
N SER A 250 17.44 -8.76 -18.05
CA SER A 250 18.67 -9.25 -17.40
C SER A 250 19.14 -8.22 -16.38
N MET A 251 19.69 -8.72 -15.26
CA MET A 251 20.19 -7.91 -14.16
C MET A 251 21.29 -8.65 -13.39
N ALA A 252 22.03 -7.96 -12.55
CA ALA A 252 23.05 -8.57 -11.69
C ALA A 252 22.38 -9.32 -10.52
N VAL A 253 21.76 -10.46 -10.81
CA VAL A 253 21.15 -11.37 -9.84
C VAL A 253 21.92 -12.70 -9.80
N SER A 254 21.84 -13.44 -8.69
CA SER A 254 22.51 -14.72 -8.51
C SER A 254 21.77 -15.88 -9.19
N ARG A 255 20.45 -15.81 -9.22
CA ARG A 255 19.55 -16.79 -9.81
C ARG A 255 18.51 -16.10 -10.68
N ARG A 256 17.91 -16.84 -11.59
CA ARG A 256 16.78 -16.38 -12.39
C ARG A 256 15.59 -16.12 -11.49
N GLN A 257 14.99 -14.94 -11.61
CA GLN A 257 13.78 -14.54 -10.90
C GLN A 257 12.62 -14.40 -11.88
N PHE A 258 11.40 -14.55 -11.40
CA PHE A 258 10.21 -14.41 -12.23
C PHE A 258 9.06 -13.81 -11.46
N CYS A 259 8.13 -13.23 -12.21
CA CYS A 259 6.82 -12.85 -11.69
C CYS A 259 5.75 -13.12 -12.76
N ILE A 260 4.73 -13.86 -12.35
CA ILE A 260 3.50 -14.12 -13.10
C ILE A 260 2.45 -13.14 -12.59
N GLY A 261 1.80 -12.41 -13.48
CA GLY A 261 0.71 -11.50 -13.14
C GLY A 261 -0.58 -11.90 -13.84
N PHE A 262 -1.67 -11.99 -13.09
CA PHE A 262 -3.03 -12.09 -13.64
C PHE A 262 -3.73 -10.74 -13.46
N LYS A 263 -4.20 -10.14 -14.57
CA LYS A 263 -4.96 -8.91 -14.52
C LYS A 263 -6.40 -9.21 -14.15
N GLU A 264 -6.75 -8.84 -12.94
CA GLU A 264 -8.10 -9.02 -12.42
C GLU A 264 -9.02 -7.84 -12.77
N ARG A 265 -10.33 -8.00 -12.59
CA ARG A 265 -11.24 -6.89 -12.71
C ARG A 265 -11.09 -5.96 -11.52
N PRO A 266 -11.10 -4.63 -11.71
CA PRO A 266 -11.07 -3.69 -10.59
C PRO A 266 -12.17 -4.02 -9.58
N ILE A 267 -11.83 -3.95 -8.29
CA ILE A 267 -12.76 -4.29 -7.21
C ILE A 267 -13.96 -3.33 -7.26
N ALA A 268 -15.14 -3.90 -7.35
CA ALA A 268 -16.42 -3.22 -7.26
C ALA A 268 -17.21 -3.74 -6.05
N GLY A 269 -17.78 -2.84 -5.26
CA GLY A 269 -18.56 -3.22 -4.06
C GLY A 269 -17.72 -3.40 -2.81
N ASP A 270 -17.88 -4.53 -2.11
CA ASP A 270 -17.18 -4.81 -0.84
C ASP A 270 -15.71 -5.12 -1.09
N ARG A 271 -14.88 -4.10 -0.92
CA ARG A 271 -13.44 -4.18 -1.14
C ARG A 271 -12.77 -5.14 -0.15
N LEU A 272 -13.09 -5.03 1.14
CA LEU A 272 -12.50 -5.88 2.17
C LEU A 272 -12.75 -7.35 1.88
N ARG A 273 -14.02 -7.68 1.62
CA ARG A 273 -14.41 -9.07 1.33
C ARG A 273 -13.72 -9.60 0.07
N THR A 274 -13.63 -8.78 -0.98
CA THR A 274 -12.95 -9.19 -2.21
C THR A 274 -11.46 -9.43 -1.99
N GLU A 275 -10.75 -8.51 -1.31
CA GLU A 275 -9.34 -8.69 -0.98
C GLU A 275 -9.14 -9.99 -0.20
N LEU A 276 -9.92 -10.24 0.86
CA LEU A 276 -9.82 -11.47 1.67
C LEU A 276 -10.11 -12.76 0.88
N ILE A 277 -11.07 -12.74 -0.05
CA ILE A 277 -11.33 -13.91 -0.90
C ILE A 277 -10.12 -14.23 -1.78
N PHE A 278 -9.46 -13.21 -2.34
CA PHE A 278 -8.25 -13.43 -3.15
C PHE A 278 -7.05 -13.88 -2.31
N ASP A 279 -6.88 -13.34 -1.09
CA ASP A 279 -5.84 -13.81 -0.16
C ASP A 279 -6.04 -15.29 0.20
N LEU A 280 -7.29 -15.70 0.51
CA LEU A 280 -7.63 -17.09 0.77
C LEU A 280 -7.47 -17.97 -0.48
N LEU A 281 -7.81 -17.48 -1.68
CA LEU A 281 -7.55 -18.21 -2.93
C LEU A 281 -6.05 -18.41 -3.16
N CYS A 282 -5.22 -17.40 -2.97
CA CYS A 282 -3.78 -17.53 -3.07
C CYS A 282 -3.24 -18.60 -2.11
N GLU A 283 -3.69 -18.60 -0.85
CA GLU A 283 -3.32 -19.59 0.14
C GLU A 283 -3.74 -21.01 -0.29
N LEU A 284 -4.97 -21.19 -0.80
CA LEU A 284 -5.48 -22.50 -1.25
C LEU A 284 -4.87 -22.99 -2.57
N ILE A 285 -4.42 -22.07 -3.41
CA ILE A 285 -3.74 -22.40 -4.67
C ILE A 285 -2.31 -22.88 -4.42
N CYS A 286 -1.54 -22.10 -3.64
CA CYS A 286 -0.10 -22.28 -3.52
C CYS A 286 0.50 -21.88 -2.17
N GLY A 287 -0.28 -21.80 -1.11
CA GLY A 287 0.26 -21.63 0.25
C GLY A 287 1.17 -22.79 0.65
N GLU A 288 2.10 -22.55 1.58
CA GLU A 288 3.12 -23.53 2.00
C GLU A 288 2.53 -24.85 2.55
N SER A 289 1.27 -24.82 2.98
CA SER A 289 0.54 -26.00 3.46
C SER A 289 -0.02 -26.90 2.36
N THR A 290 0.03 -26.44 1.08
CA THR A 290 -0.55 -27.16 -0.07
C THR A 290 0.42 -28.21 -0.64
N ASP A 291 -0.14 -29.33 -1.12
CA ASP A 291 0.65 -30.34 -1.84
C ASP A 291 1.31 -29.71 -3.09
N PHE A 292 0.63 -28.79 -3.76
CA PHE A 292 1.16 -28.10 -4.93
C PHE A 292 2.45 -27.31 -4.62
N TYR A 293 2.46 -26.52 -3.54
CA TYR A 293 3.68 -25.80 -3.12
C TYR A 293 4.80 -26.79 -2.80
N ASN A 294 4.51 -27.85 -2.03
CA ASN A 294 5.50 -28.85 -1.62
C ASN A 294 6.08 -29.61 -2.79
N GLU A 295 5.26 -30.00 -3.79
CA GLU A 295 5.75 -30.63 -5.03
C GLU A 295 6.70 -29.71 -5.81
N LEU A 296 6.40 -28.42 -5.95
CA LEU A 296 7.28 -27.46 -6.60
C LEU A 296 8.58 -27.25 -5.82
N TYR A 297 8.48 -27.16 -4.49
CA TYR A 297 9.63 -26.97 -3.60
C TYR A 297 10.55 -28.19 -3.57
N ASP A 298 10.00 -29.38 -3.37
CA ASP A 298 10.76 -30.65 -3.31
C ASP A 298 11.42 -30.99 -4.64
N SER A 299 10.78 -30.61 -5.76
CA SER A 299 11.40 -30.79 -7.11
C SER A 299 12.46 -29.72 -7.42
N GLY A 300 12.64 -28.71 -6.57
CA GLY A 300 13.60 -27.61 -6.78
C GLY A 300 13.16 -26.59 -7.83
N LEU A 301 11.91 -26.65 -8.32
CA LEU A 301 11.36 -25.68 -9.26
C LEU A 301 11.18 -24.29 -8.64
N ILE A 302 10.89 -24.23 -7.34
CA ILE A 302 10.85 -23.01 -6.53
C ILE A 302 11.72 -23.19 -5.29
N ASN A 303 11.92 -22.10 -4.55
CA ASN A 303 12.53 -22.11 -3.22
C ASN A 303 11.70 -21.25 -2.25
N GLY A 304 12.21 -21.01 -1.06
CA GLY A 304 11.52 -20.21 -0.02
C GLY A 304 11.31 -18.74 -0.36
N SER A 305 11.71 -18.26 -1.55
CA SER A 305 11.38 -16.91 -2.05
C SER A 305 10.04 -16.85 -2.81
N PHE A 306 9.40 -18.00 -3.04
CA PHE A 306 8.13 -18.04 -3.76
C PHE A 306 7.03 -17.34 -2.95
N PHE A 307 6.29 -16.49 -3.62
CA PHE A 307 5.20 -15.72 -3.01
C PHE A 307 3.97 -15.64 -3.91
N SER A 308 2.83 -15.36 -3.31
CA SER A 308 1.62 -14.91 -3.99
C SER A 308 1.05 -13.68 -3.27
N ASP A 309 0.47 -12.73 -4.02
CA ASP A 309 -0.04 -11.48 -3.45
C ASP A 309 -1.19 -10.93 -4.30
N GLY A 310 -2.23 -10.41 -3.63
CA GLY A 310 -3.31 -9.64 -4.22
C GLY A 310 -2.99 -8.15 -4.24
N PHE A 311 -2.72 -7.57 -5.41
CA PHE A 311 -2.28 -6.19 -5.57
C PHE A 311 -3.41 -5.30 -6.12
N ALA A 312 -4.11 -4.58 -5.24
CA ALA A 312 -5.32 -3.84 -5.55
C ALA A 312 -5.27 -2.36 -5.17
N GLY A 313 -5.84 -1.51 -6.01
CA GLY A 313 -6.02 -0.09 -5.77
C GLY A 313 -7.20 0.51 -6.50
N SER A 314 -7.26 1.83 -6.59
CA SER A 314 -8.35 2.53 -7.28
C SER A 314 -8.29 2.31 -8.78
N GLY A 315 -9.17 1.46 -9.30
CA GLY A 315 -9.28 1.19 -10.75
C GLY A 315 -8.32 0.13 -11.29
N TYR A 316 -7.59 -0.57 -10.43
CA TYR A 316 -6.76 -1.70 -10.82
C TYR A 316 -6.82 -2.81 -9.78
N PHE A 317 -6.63 -4.04 -10.26
CA PHE A 317 -6.40 -5.20 -9.44
C PHE A 317 -5.64 -6.25 -10.25
N CYS A 318 -4.63 -6.88 -9.64
CA CYS A 318 -3.95 -8.03 -10.20
C CYS A 318 -3.52 -8.99 -9.08
N THR A 319 -3.37 -10.27 -9.43
CA THR A 319 -2.76 -11.26 -8.55
C THR A 319 -1.39 -11.62 -9.09
N LEU A 320 -0.41 -11.64 -8.21
CA LEU A 320 0.99 -11.87 -8.53
C LEU A 320 1.46 -13.19 -7.91
N PHE A 321 2.27 -13.95 -8.67
CA PHE A 321 3.00 -15.12 -8.18
C PHE A 321 4.45 -14.98 -8.64
N GLY A 322 5.40 -15.09 -7.75
CA GLY A 322 6.79 -14.85 -8.11
C GLY A 322 7.79 -15.53 -7.19
N GLY A 323 9.06 -15.39 -7.52
CA GLY A 323 10.17 -15.96 -6.79
C GLY A 323 11.35 -16.31 -7.69
N GLU A 324 12.18 -17.24 -7.24
CA GLU A 324 13.31 -17.76 -7.99
C GLU A 324 12.99 -19.12 -8.60
N SER A 325 13.32 -19.32 -9.89
CA SER A 325 13.20 -20.60 -10.60
C SER A 325 14.14 -20.65 -11.80
N ASP A 326 14.71 -21.81 -12.05
CA ASP A 326 15.47 -22.05 -13.28
C ASP A 326 14.55 -22.35 -14.48
N GLU A 327 13.28 -22.72 -14.23
CA GLU A 327 12.26 -23.06 -15.22
C GLU A 327 10.94 -22.28 -15.01
N PRO A 328 10.91 -20.93 -15.11
CA PRO A 328 9.71 -20.14 -14.84
C PRO A 328 8.50 -20.48 -15.72
N ASP A 329 8.75 -20.82 -17.00
CA ASP A 329 7.68 -21.22 -17.93
C ASP A 329 6.98 -22.52 -17.47
N ARG A 330 7.72 -23.45 -16.84
CA ARG A 330 7.18 -24.67 -16.25
C ARG A 330 6.37 -24.38 -14.98
N VAL A 331 6.84 -23.45 -14.13
CA VAL A 331 6.06 -23.00 -12.97
C VAL A 331 4.72 -22.41 -13.41
N LEU A 332 4.70 -21.55 -14.44
CA LEU A 332 3.46 -21.01 -15.00
C LEU A 332 2.53 -22.11 -15.51
N ALA A 333 3.06 -23.09 -16.27
CA ALA A 333 2.24 -24.21 -16.79
C ALA A 333 1.60 -25.02 -15.66
N LEU A 334 2.38 -25.38 -14.63
CA LEU A 334 1.88 -26.12 -13.47
C LEU A 334 0.87 -25.29 -12.65
N LEU A 335 1.08 -23.98 -12.49
CA LEU A 335 0.10 -23.09 -11.85
C LEU A 335 -1.23 -23.07 -12.64
N GLN A 336 -1.19 -23.00 -13.96
CA GLN A 336 -2.39 -23.05 -14.80
C GLN A 336 -3.11 -24.40 -14.71
N GLU A 337 -2.37 -25.53 -14.66
CA GLU A 337 -2.93 -26.86 -14.42
C GLU A 337 -3.59 -26.95 -13.04
N ARG A 338 -2.97 -26.40 -12.00
CA ARG A 338 -3.52 -26.33 -10.64
C ARG A 338 -4.80 -25.52 -10.60
N LEU A 339 -4.83 -24.34 -11.23
CA LEU A 339 -6.04 -23.53 -11.35
C LEU A 339 -7.16 -24.25 -12.09
N ALA A 340 -6.86 -24.95 -13.16
CA ALA A 340 -7.82 -25.77 -13.89
C ALA A 340 -8.35 -26.95 -13.07
N ALA A 341 -7.51 -27.59 -12.26
CA ALA A 341 -7.92 -28.64 -11.34
C ALA A 341 -8.89 -28.10 -10.28
N LEU A 342 -8.53 -27.03 -9.58
CA LEU A 342 -9.38 -26.42 -8.55
C LEU A 342 -10.73 -25.95 -9.10
N ARG A 343 -10.78 -25.43 -10.34
CA ARG A 343 -12.05 -25.07 -10.99
C ARG A 343 -12.96 -26.28 -11.22
N ARG A 344 -12.42 -27.46 -11.50
CA ARG A 344 -13.19 -28.71 -11.70
C ARG A 344 -13.57 -29.40 -10.41
N GLU A 345 -12.67 -29.42 -9.45
CA GLU A 345 -12.81 -30.16 -8.20
C GLU A 345 -13.63 -29.42 -7.15
N GLY A 346 -13.57 -28.09 -7.21
CA GLY A 346 -14.17 -27.20 -6.22
C GLY A 346 -13.22 -26.89 -5.06
N ILE A 347 -13.62 -25.90 -4.27
CA ILE A 347 -12.90 -25.52 -3.03
C ILE A 347 -13.32 -26.46 -1.92
N ASP A 348 -12.35 -27.16 -1.32
CA ASP A 348 -12.55 -28.02 -0.17
C ASP A 348 -12.88 -27.16 1.08
N PRO A 349 -14.06 -27.35 1.73
CA PRO A 349 -14.45 -26.58 2.90
C PRO A 349 -13.53 -26.78 4.12
N ASP A 350 -12.91 -27.96 4.28
CA ASP A 350 -12.01 -28.24 5.38
C ASP A 350 -10.69 -27.46 5.18
N ARG A 351 -10.15 -27.45 3.97
CA ARG A 351 -8.97 -26.64 3.61
C ARG A 351 -9.25 -25.14 3.73
N LEU A 352 -10.43 -24.68 3.34
CA LEU A 352 -10.83 -23.28 3.57
C LEU A 352 -10.87 -22.95 5.07
N THR A 353 -11.37 -23.86 5.91
CA THR A 353 -11.38 -23.66 7.35
C THR A 353 -9.97 -23.53 7.92
N GLU A 354 -9.02 -24.32 7.43
CA GLU A 354 -7.60 -24.23 7.80
C GLU A 354 -7.00 -22.88 7.37
N ALA A 355 -7.21 -22.45 6.11
CA ALA A 355 -6.74 -21.18 5.57
C ALA A 355 -7.31 -19.98 6.36
N ILE A 356 -8.59 -19.99 6.70
CA ILE A 356 -9.21 -18.96 7.55
C ILE A 356 -8.55 -18.89 8.93
N ARG A 357 -8.25 -20.04 9.55
CA ARG A 357 -7.56 -20.07 10.85
C ARG A 357 -6.15 -19.52 10.78
N SER A 358 -5.41 -19.82 9.70
CA SER A 358 -4.08 -19.25 9.45
C SER A 358 -4.18 -17.73 9.32
N ALA A 359 -5.05 -17.23 8.43
CA ALA A 359 -5.28 -15.80 8.22
C ALA A 359 -5.66 -15.06 9.53
N TRP A 360 -6.45 -15.71 10.40
CA TRP A 360 -6.77 -15.22 11.73
C TRP A 360 -5.52 -15.09 12.62
N GLY A 361 -4.70 -16.12 12.63
CA GLY A 361 -3.44 -16.14 13.40
C GLY A 361 -2.51 -15.02 12.96
N ASP A 362 -2.29 -14.87 11.66
CA ASP A 362 -1.45 -13.83 11.07
C ASP A 362 -1.97 -12.43 11.39
N MET A 363 -3.28 -12.22 11.32
CA MET A 363 -3.90 -10.95 11.68
C MET A 363 -3.70 -10.61 13.16
N VAL A 364 -3.85 -11.57 14.07
CA VAL A 364 -3.59 -11.34 15.51
C VAL A 364 -2.15 -10.92 15.73
N VAL A 365 -1.20 -11.59 15.09
CA VAL A 365 0.23 -11.26 15.15
C VAL A 365 0.50 -9.87 14.56
N SER A 366 -0.12 -9.55 13.41
CA SER A 366 0.05 -8.26 12.73
C SER A 366 -0.51 -7.05 13.50
N LEU A 367 -1.26 -7.26 14.57
CA LEU A 367 -1.81 -6.18 15.42
C LEU A 367 -1.11 -6.08 16.79
N ASP A 368 -0.01 -6.78 17.03
CA ASP A 368 0.64 -6.80 18.34
C ASP A 368 1.39 -5.50 18.65
N SER A 369 2.17 -4.96 17.73
CA SER A 369 2.96 -3.76 17.99
C SER A 369 2.16 -2.45 17.82
N ASN A 370 2.63 -1.36 18.45
CA ASN A 370 2.06 -0.03 18.23
C ASN A 370 2.20 0.42 16.77
N ALA A 371 3.30 0.02 16.10
CA ALA A 371 3.55 0.37 14.69
C ALA A 371 2.55 -0.33 13.77
N ASP A 372 2.36 -1.64 13.96
CA ASP A 372 1.51 -2.45 13.10
C ASP A 372 0.05 -2.02 13.21
N ILE A 373 -0.47 -1.84 14.44
CA ILE A 373 -1.87 -1.43 14.59
C ILE A 373 -2.12 -0.01 14.10
N ALA A 374 -1.21 0.95 14.34
CA ALA A 374 -1.39 2.31 13.82
C ALA A 374 -1.37 2.32 12.29
N THR A 375 -0.49 1.53 11.67
CA THR A 375 -0.41 1.37 10.21
C THR A 375 -1.68 0.72 9.66
N ALA A 376 -2.12 -0.39 10.26
CA ALA A 376 -3.35 -1.10 9.85
C ALA A 376 -4.60 -0.21 9.97
N LEU A 377 -4.72 0.56 11.07
CA LEU A 377 -5.81 1.53 11.26
C LEU A 377 -5.82 2.61 10.18
N ALA A 378 -4.65 3.19 9.86
CA ALA A 378 -4.55 4.21 8.82
C ALA A 378 -4.93 3.66 7.44
N TYR A 379 -4.44 2.45 7.09
CA TYR A 379 -4.67 1.84 5.78
C TYR A 379 -6.11 1.40 5.58
N SER A 380 -6.69 0.68 6.55
CA SER A 380 -8.08 0.26 6.48
C SER A 380 -9.03 1.45 6.37
N SER A 381 -8.77 2.53 7.12
CA SER A 381 -9.56 3.75 7.07
C SER A 381 -9.48 4.46 5.72
N LEU A 382 -8.30 4.55 5.08
CA LEU A 382 -8.16 5.09 3.72
C LEU A 382 -8.85 4.21 2.67
N LYS A 383 -8.88 2.90 2.87
CA LYS A 383 -9.60 1.94 2.02
C LYS A 383 -11.11 1.93 2.27
N GLY A 384 -11.59 2.58 3.34
CA GLY A 384 -13.02 2.78 3.63
C GLY A 384 -13.66 1.70 4.50
N TYR A 385 -12.88 0.88 5.21
CA TYR A 385 -13.38 -0.11 6.17
C TYR A 385 -12.67 -0.02 7.52
N ARG A 386 -13.18 -0.69 8.55
CA ARG A 386 -12.56 -0.76 9.86
C ARG A 386 -11.72 -2.03 9.96
N ILE A 387 -10.54 -1.94 10.57
CA ILE A 387 -9.62 -3.08 10.66
C ILE A 387 -10.29 -4.32 11.30
N TYR A 388 -11.15 -4.14 12.30
CA TYR A 388 -11.81 -5.27 12.97
C TYR A 388 -12.96 -5.90 12.15
N ASP A 389 -13.45 -5.25 11.09
CA ASP A 389 -14.44 -5.83 10.18
C ASP A 389 -13.86 -7.06 9.44
N THR A 390 -12.53 -7.19 9.37
CA THR A 390 -11.84 -8.33 8.76
C THR A 390 -12.16 -9.64 9.48
N PHE A 391 -12.24 -9.62 10.81
CA PHE A 391 -12.57 -10.82 11.61
C PHE A 391 -13.98 -11.34 11.31
N GLU A 392 -14.94 -10.44 11.18
CA GLU A 392 -16.31 -10.80 10.83
C GLU A 392 -16.42 -11.24 9.37
N ALA A 393 -15.71 -10.58 8.46
CA ALA A 393 -15.68 -10.96 7.06
C ALA A 393 -15.13 -12.38 6.88
N LEU A 394 -13.98 -12.69 7.51
CA LEU A 394 -13.38 -14.04 7.45
C LEU A 394 -14.32 -15.14 7.93
N ARG A 395 -15.12 -14.90 8.98
CA ARG A 395 -16.07 -15.89 9.49
C ARG A 395 -17.20 -16.23 8.53
N THR A 396 -17.55 -15.29 7.66
CA THR A 396 -18.73 -15.40 6.82
C THR A 396 -18.39 -15.75 5.37
N ILE A 397 -17.11 -15.83 5.01
CA ILE A 397 -16.64 -16.28 3.71
C ILE A 397 -16.90 -17.79 3.56
N THR A 398 -17.42 -18.18 2.40
CA THR A 398 -17.82 -19.57 2.10
C THR A 398 -17.02 -20.15 0.93
N ALA A 399 -16.93 -21.48 0.87
CA ALA A 399 -16.29 -22.19 -0.24
C ALA A 399 -16.97 -21.89 -1.59
N ASP A 400 -18.29 -21.71 -1.59
CA ASP A 400 -19.05 -21.37 -2.81
C ASP A 400 -18.65 -19.99 -3.35
N GLU A 401 -18.43 -18.99 -2.48
CA GLU A 401 -17.96 -17.67 -2.92
C GLU A 401 -16.54 -17.71 -3.49
N LEU A 402 -15.63 -18.45 -2.85
CA LEU A 402 -14.31 -18.68 -3.40
C LEU A 402 -14.37 -19.37 -4.75
N GLN A 403 -15.19 -20.42 -4.85
CA GLN A 403 -15.38 -21.15 -6.12
C GLN A 403 -15.92 -20.26 -7.23
N GLN A 404 -16.93 -19.45 -6.94
CA GLN A 404 -17.48 -18.51 -7.92
C GLN A 404 -16.44 -17.45 -8.36
N THR A 405 -15.63 -16.93 -7.41
CA THR A 405 -14.56 -16.00 -7.70
C THR A 405 -13.46 -16.66 -8.55
N LEU A 406 -13.04 -17.88 -8.19
CA LEU A 406 -12.04 -18.65 -8.94
C LEU A 406 -12.46 -18.91 -10.40
N LEU A 407 -13.74 -19.16 -10.64
CA LEU A 407 -14.29 -19.40 -11.99
C LEU A 407 -14.25 -18.13 -12.87
N GLN A 408 -14.16 -16.94 -12.28
CA GLN A 408 -14.18 -15.65 -12.97
C GLN A 408 -12.84 -14.93 -12.98
N SER A 409 -11.85 -15.47 -12.26
CA SER A 409 -10.53 -14.87 -12.03
C SER A 409 -9.41 -15.75 -12.59
N PHE A 410 -8.19 -15.26 -12.55
CA PHE A 410 -6.99 -15.97 -13.03
C PHE A 410 -7.12 -16.42 -14.49
N ASP A 411 -7.60 -15.50 -15.34
CA ASP A 411 -7.82 -15.76 -16.76
C ASP A 411 -6.48 -15.88 -17.49
N ALA A 412 -6.26 -16.98 -18.20
CA ALA A 412 -5.04 -17.23 -18.96
C ALA A 412 -4.82 -16.20 -20.08
N ASP A 413 -5.89 -15.66 -20.67
CA ASP A 413 -5.80 -14.61 -21.70
C ASP A 413 -5.43 -13.24 -21.11
N ARG A 414 -5.49 -13.10 -19.80
CA ARG A 414 -5.14 -11.90 -19.03
C ARG A 414 -3.94 -12.12 -18.12
N CYS A 415 -3.10 -13.08 -18.47
CA CYS A 415 -1.90 -13.47 -17.75
C CYS A 415 -0.63 -12.95 -18.45
N CYS A 416 0.39 -12.63 -17.66
CA CYS A 416 1.73 -12.35 -18.16
C CYS A 416 2.79 -13.01 -17.30
N LEU A 417 3.96 -13.29 -17.91
CA LEU A 417 5.16 -13.79 -17.25
C LEU A 417 6.34 -12.88 -17.58
N TYR A 418 6.93 -12.26 -16.58
CA TYR A 418 8.21 -11.58 -16.68
C TYR A 418 9.31 -12.43 -16.06
N ILE A 419 10.44 -12.54 -16.77
CA ILE A 419 11.62 -13.30 -16.33
C ILE A 419 12.81 -12.37 -16.25
N LEU A 420 13.52 -12.37 -15.13
CA LEU A 420 14.77 -11.64 -14.92
C LEU A 420 15.95 -12.61 -14.85
N ASN A 421 16.75 -12.62 -15.89
CA ASN A 421 17.92 -13.49 -15.98
C ASN A 421 19.15 -12.87 -15.31
N PRO A 422 20.06 -13.68 -14.74
CA PRO A 422 21.42 -13.25 -14.44
C PRO A 422 22.11 -12.66 -15.67
N ILE A 423 22.88 -11.58 -15.47
CA ILE A 423 23.81 -11.11 -16.50
C ILE A 423 24.93 -12.14 -16.62
N GLU A 424 25.15 -12.70 -17.81
CA GLU A 424 26.30 -13.54 -18.07
C GLU A 424 27.59 -12.77 -17.78
N ARG A 425 28.36 -13.26 -16.82
CA ARG A 425 29.70 -12.70 -16.59
C ARG A 425 30.58 -13.12 -17.77
N SER A 426 30.92 -12.15 -18.61
CA SER A 426 31.89 -12.29 -19.68
C SER A 426 33.29 -12.56 -19.12
#